data_a97ff0550d3350a265d7822133a497e4
#
_entry.id   a97ff0550d3350a265d7822133a497e4
#
_cell.length_a   1.000
_cell.length_b   1.000
_cell.length_c   1.000
_cell.angle_alpha   90.00
_cell.angle_beta   90.00
_cell.angle_gamma   90.00
#
_symmetry.space_group_name_H-M   'P 1'
#
loop_
_entity.id
_entity.type
_entity.pdbx_description
1 polymer ?
#
loop_
_entity_poly.entity_id
_entity_poly.type
_entity_poly.pdbx_seq_one_letter_code
_entity_poly.pdbx_strand_id
1 'polypeptide(L)'
;MTEFNLNYPQNDGQQKQLTIRSGEILFMVGPNGTGKSTLMHAFTTQNTGRVRRITAHRQIWLNSDSVDLTPASRQQMETHITQKDRQEDSRWKDDYAHQRSQANIFDLIDSENVDARKIAEAARAGNMAYVEALAREQSPISKMNDILRISNLHFQVDVDQGSKLIAIREGCQPYSIAQLSDGERNALLIIANVLTAPENTLILLDEPERHLHRSIVSPLISTLLTYREDCAFVVSTHDITLPHDQEKCGALLLREYSHQPRHWSADHVENIEEMDEDIALAVLGSRRAILFVEGRSSSLDLQLYQILYPTKSIKPLGSCVDVERVVSGIRASEHNHWISAFGIIDRDNRTDEECERLQEYGIIPLEQYS
;
A
#
# COMPACT_ATOMS: atom_id res chain seq x y z
N MET A 1 18.54 7.82 9.49
CA MET A 1 17.51 7.28 8.61
C MET A 1 18.12 6.17 7.78
N THR A 2 17.49 5.01 7.76
CA THR A 2 17.97 3.88 6.96
C THR A 2 17.45 4.00 5.54
N GLU A 3 18.29 3.70 4.55
CA GLU A 3 17.92 3.73 3.13
C GLU A 3 17.84 2.32 2.55
N PHE A 4 16.85 2.10 1.66
CA PHE A 4 16.65 0.87 0.93
C PHE A 4 16.65 1.16 -0.57
N ASN A 5 17.43 0.40 -1.32
CA ASN A 5 17.52 0.52 -2.77
C ASN A 5 16.58 -0.48 -3.43
N LEU A 6 15.79 0.00 -4.38
CA LEU A 6 14.80 -0.75 -5.13
C LEU A 6 15.13 -0.64 -6.62
N ASN A 7 15.73 -1.69 -7.19
CA ASN A 7 16.17 -1.69 -8.58
C ASN A 7 15.23 -2.53 -9.44
N TYR A 8 14.93 -2.04 -10.63
CA TYR A 8 14.13 -2.80 -11.60
C TYR A 8 14.53 -2.42 -13.05
N PRO A 9 14.52 -3.40 -13.98
CA PRO A 9 14.76 -3.16 -15.39
C PRO A 9 13.53 -2.51 -16.04
N GLN A 10 13.74 -1.44 -16.78
CA GLN A 10 12.71 -0.72 -17.52
C GLN A 10 12.67 -1.17 -18.99
N ASN A 11 11.58 -0.86 -19.69
CA ASN A 11 11.35 -1.25 -21.09
C ASN A 11 12.34 -0.61 -22.08
N ASP A 12 13.03 0.46 -21.70
CA ASP A 12 14.11 1.11 -22.46
C ASP A 12 15.46 0.37 -22.32
N GLY A 13 15.50 -0.74 -21.59
CA GLY A 13 16.71 -1.52 -21.31
C GLY A 13 17.58 -0.95 -20.19
N GLN A 14 17.18 0.16 -19.57
CA GLN A 14 17.91 0.74 -18.44
C GLN A 14 17.49 0.11 -17.11
N GLN A 15 18.45 0.03 -16.18
CA GLN A 15 18.14 -0.25 -14.77
C GLN A 15 17.74 1.05 -14.09
N LYS A 16 16.53 1.08 -13.54
CA LYS A 16 16.09 2.17 -12.67
C LYS A 16 16.32 1.80 -11.22
N GLN A 17 16.74 2.80 -10.46
CA GLN A 17 16.93 2.71 -9.02
C GLN A 17 16.03 3.73 -8.34
N LEU A 18 15.24 3.27 -7.40
CA LEU A 18 14.52 4.10 -6.44
C LEU A 18 15.16 3.90 -5.07
N THR A 19 15.18 4.95 -4.29
CA THR A 19 15.62 4.90 -2.89
C THR A 19 14.45 5.30 -2.01
N ILE A 20 14.14 4.49 -1.02
CA ILE A 20 13.14 4.78 0.01
C ILE A 20 13.79 4.79 1.37
N ARG A 21 13.38 5.71 2.24
CA ARG A 21 13.94 5.89 3.58
C ARG A 21 12.95 5.46 4.66
N SER A 22 13.49 5.16 5.85
CA SER A 22 12.65 4.97 7.04
C SER A 22 11.72 6.17 7.24
N GLY A 23 10.44 5.89 7.52
CA GLY A 23 9.36 6.86 7.64
C GLY A 23 8.67 7.21 6.31
N GLU A 24 9.14 6.68 5.19
CA GLU A 24 8.53 6.92 3.88
C GLU A 24 7.67 5.72 3.41
N ILE A 25 6.70 6.03 2.56
CA ILE A 25 5.85 5.04 1.88
C ILE A 25 5.88 5.23 0.37
N LEU A 26 6.01 4.12 -0.36
CA LEU A 26 5.90 4.05 -1.81
C LEU A 26 4.76 3.12 -2.20
N PHE A 27 3.79 3.63 -2.94
CA PHE A 27 2.73 2.80 -3.51
C PHE A 27 3.11 2.25 -4.89
N MET A 28 2.99 0.94 -5.07
CA MET A 28 3.05 0.31 -6.39
C MET A 28 1.63 0.13 -6.93
N VAL A 29 1.24 0.98 -7.85
CA VAL A 29 -0.11 1.02 -8.40
C VAL A 29 -0.14 0.43 -9.80
N GLY A 30 -1.11 -0.40 -10.09
CA GLY A 30 -1.30 -0.95 -11.43
C GLY A 30 -2.35 -2.05 -11.48
N PRO A 31 -2.96 -2.30 -12.65
CA PRO A 31 -3.93 -3.37 -12.82
C PRO A 31 -3.34 -4.76 -12.60
N ASN A 32 -4.20 -5.77 -12.54
CA ASN A 32 -3.74 -7.15 -12.44
C ASN A 32 -2.93 -7.54 -13.68
N GLY A 33 -1.85 -8.31 -13.47
CA GLY A 33 -0.96 -8.75 -14.56
C GLY A 33 0.22 -7.81 -14.86
N THR A 34 0.30 -6.62 -14.26
CA THR A 34 1.43 -5.68 -14.46
C THR A 34 2.70 -6.04 -13.70
N GLY A 35 2.75 -7.22 -13.08
CA GLY A 35 3.96 -7.73 -12.42
C GLY A 35 4.24 -7.16 -11.04
N LYS A 36 3.23 -6.60 -10.31
CA LYS A 36 3.37 -6.11 -8.93
C LYS A 36 4.05 -7.13 -8.01
N SER A 37 3.47 -8.32 -7.89
CA SER A 37 4.03 -9.38 -7.03
C SER A 37 5.41 -9.87 -7.48
N THR A 38 5.73 -9.77 -8.79
CA THR A 38 7.07 -10.07 -9.32
C THR A 38 8.07 -9.01 -8.86
N LEU A 39 7.68 -7.75 -8.88
CA LEU A 39 8.53 -6.65 -8.43
C LEU A 39 8.72 -6.66 -6.92
N MET A 40 7.66 -6.96 -6.14
CA MET A 40 7.76 -7.19 -4.69
C MET A 40 8.76 -8.28 -4.35
N HIS A 41 8.74 -9.40 -5.08
CA HIS A 41 9.72 -10.47 -4.91
C HIS A 41 11.14 -10.00 -5.26
N ALA A 42 11.34 -9.22 -6.32
CA ALA A 42 12.64 -8.65 -6.65
C ALA A 42 13.16 -7.74 -5.51
N PHE A 43 12.31 -6.90 -4.94
CA PHE A 43 12.67 -6.06 -3.79
C PHE A 43 12.97 -6.87 -2.53
N THR A 44 12.26 -7.99 -2.32
CA THR A 44 12.57 -8.93 -1.23
C THR A 44 13.98 -9.49 -1.37
N THR A 45 14.37 -9.91 -2.56
CA THR A 45 15.70 -10.52 -2.79
C THR A 45 16.83 -9.50 -2.71
N GLN A 46 16.59 -8.25 -3.11
CA GLN A 46 17.59 -7.17 -3.05
C GLN A 46 17.89 -6.70 -1.63
N ASN A 47 16.89 -6.75 -0.72
CA ASN A 47 17.00 -6.24 0.65
C ASN A 47 17.04 -7.36 1.70
N THR A 48 17.65 -8.49 1.36
CA THR A 48 17.75 -9.66 2.22
C THR A 48 18.26 -9.34 3.62
N GLY A 49 17.56 -9.85 4.65
CA GLY A 49 17.90 -9.66 6.06
C GLY A 49 17.35 -8.37 6.69
N ARG A 50 16.82 -7.45 5.87
CA ARG A 50 16.18 -6.22 6.33
C ARG A 50 14.84 -5.96 5.63
N VAL A 51 14.17 -7.02 5.23
CA VAL A 51 12.87 -6.96 4.55
C VAL A 51 11.88 -7.92 5.19
N ARG A 52 10.64 -7.47 5.36
CA ARG A 52 9.51 -8.31 5.75
C ARG A 52 8.40 -8.20 4.71
N ARG A 53 8.11 -9.32 4.05
CA ARG A 53 7.04 -9.39 3.06
C ARG A 53 5.75 -9.90 3.70
N ILE A 54 4.68 -9.14 3.55
CA ILE A 54 3.34 -9.43 4.08
C ILE A 54 2.40 -9.58 2.90
N THR A 55 1.95 -10.81 2.65
CA THR A 55 0.98 -11.15 1.61
C THR A 55 -0.39 -11.30 2.26
N ALA A 56 -1.10 -10.19 2.43
CA ALA A 56 -2.32 -10.08 3.21
C ALA A 56 -3.37 -11.15 2.85
N HIS A 57 -3.54 -11.46 1.57
CA HIS A 57 -4.55 -12.42 1.09
C HIS A 57 -4.22 -13.89 1.32
N ARG A 58 -3.02 -14.26 1.78
CA ARG A 58 -2.58 -15.65 1.94
C ARG A 58 -2.44 -16.09 3.38
N GLN A 59 -2.48 -15.15 4.32
CA GLN A 59 -2.13 -15.40 5.74
C GLN A 59 -3.34 -15.45 6.68
N ILE A 60 -4.58 -15.57 6.16
CA ILE A 60 -5.81 -15.43 6.95
C ILE A 60 -6.13 -16.66 7.83
N TRP A 61 -5.47 -17.78 7.60
CA TRP A 61 -5.81 -19.04 8.27
C TRP A 61 -5.13 -19.18 9.63
N LEU A 62 -5.95 -19.26 10.68
CA LEU A 62 -5.55 -19.63 12.04
C LEU A 62 -6.24 -20.95 12.38
N ASN A 63 -5.47 -21.99 12.63
CA ASN A 63 -6.02 -23.31 12.96
C ASN A 63 -6.38 -23.44 14.45
N SER A 64 -5.78 -22.63 15.33
CA SER A 64 -6.06 -22.63 16.76
C SER A 64 -5.62 -21.31 17.40
N ASP A 65 -6.14 -21.04 18.61
CA ASP A 65 -5.79 -19.89 19.44
C ASP A 65 -4.47 -20.09 20.18
N SER A 66 -4.04 -21.35 20.33
CA SER A 66 -2.80 -21.68 21.03
C SER A 66 -1.62 -21.64 20.05
N VAL A 67 -0.59 -20.93 20.45
CA VAL A 67 0.67 -20.91 19.74
C VAL A 67 1.62 -21.88 20.45
N ASP A 68 1.63 -23.13 20.01
CA ASP A 68 2.54 -24.18 20.53
C ASP A 68 3.94 -24.04 19.88
N LEU A 69 4.55 -22.86 20.02
CA LEU A 69 5.90 -22.60 19.51
C LEU A 69 6.86 -22.40 20.68
N THR A 70 8.02 -23.03 20.57
CA THR A 70 9.17 -22.69 21.41
C THR A 70 10.03 -21.62 20.73
N PRO A 71 10.82 -20.82 21.47
CA PRO A 71 11.74 -19.85 20.85
C PRO A 71 12.68 -20.49 19.82
N ALA A 72 13.16 -21.70 20.05
CA ALA A 72 14.01 -22.42 19.12
C ALA A 72 13.27 -22.82 17.83
N SER A 73 12.05 -23.35 17.94
CA SER A 73 11.22 -23.67 16.76
C SER A 73 10.79 -22.42 16.01
N ARG A 74 10.54 -21.29 16.71
CA ARG A 74 10.26 -19.99 16.08
C ARG A 74 11.44 -19.51 15.23
N GLN A 75 12.67 -19.62 15.73
CA GLN A 75 13.88 -19.22 14.98
C GLN A 75 14.11 -20.10 13.74
N GLN A 76 13.89 -21.40 13.84
CA GLN A 76 13.94 -22.30 12.68
C GLN A 76 12.88 -21.94 11.65
N MET A 77 11.66 -21.66 12.08
CA MET A 77 10.56 -21.25 11.22
C MET A 77 10.90 -19.96 10.48
N GLU A 78 11.47 -18.93 11.14
CA GLU A 78 11.92 -17.70 10.51
C GLU A 78 12.94 -17.96 9.38
N THR A 79 13.88 -18.88 9.65
CA THR A 79 14.88 -19.26 8.63
C THR A 79 14.21 -19.89 7.42
N HIS A 80 13.27 -20.80 7.61
CA HIS A 80 12.54 -21.45 6.52
C HIS A 80 11.67 -20.47 5.72
N ILE A 81 10.96 -19.59 6.43
CA ILE A 81 10.14 -18.53 5.81
C ILE A 81 11.02 -17.61 4.96
N THR A 82 12.14 -17.14 5.50
CA THR A 82 13.07 -16.27 4.78
C THR A 82 13.68 -16.97 3.55
N GLN A 83 14.01 -18.26 3.65
CA GLN A 83 14.49 -19.04 2.52
C GLN A 83 13.41 -19.19 1.44
N LYS A 84 12.16 -19.44 1.84
CA LYS A 84 11.02 -19.55 0.91
C LYS A 84 10.75 -18.24 0.20
N ASP A 85 10.79 -17.11 0.91
CA ASP A 85 10.54 -15.80 0.33
C ASP A 85 11.53 -15.41 -0.78
N ARG A 86 12.73 -16.00 -0.77
CA ARG A 86 13.72 -15.82 -1.83
C ARG A 86 13.45 -16.67 -3.09
N GLN A 87 12.65 -17.73 -2.96
CA GLN A 87 12.33 -18.60 -4.09
C GLN A 87 11.31 -17.92 -5.02
N GLU A 88 11.47 -18.09 -6.31
CA GLU A 88 10.61 -17.46 -7.31
C GLU A 88 9.15 -17.90 -7.19
N ASP A 89 8.91 -19.14 -6.80
CA ASP A 89 7.58 -19.72 -6.63
C ASP A 89 6.81 -19.13 -5.43
N SER A 90 7.49 -18.44 -4.47
CA SER A 90 6.85 -17.74 -3.36
C SER A 90 5.86 -16.66 -3.82
N ARG A 91 5.91 -16.26 -5.09
CA ARG A 91 4.97 -15.30 -5.68
C ARG A 91 3.55 -15.87 -5.81
N TRP A 92 3.40 -17.16 -5.99
CA TRP A 92 2.09 -17.83 -6.18
C TRP A 92 1.85 -19.00 -5.23
N LYS A 93 2.88 -19.45 -4.50
CA LYS A 93 2.81 -20.60 -3.59
C LYS A 93 3.43 -20.22 -2.25
N ASP A 94 2.60 -20.16 -1.22
CA ASP A 94 3.05 -19.94 0.15
C ASP A 94 2.78 -21.19 0.99
N ASP A 95 3.75 -22.09 1.03
CA ASP A 95 3.69 -23.33 1.80
C ASP A 95 3.73 -23.07 3.32
N TYR A 96 4.08 -21.86 3.73
CA TYR A 96 4.23 -21.44 5.12
C TYR A 96 3.14 -20.46 5.60
N ALA A 97 2.06 -20.27 4.85
CA ALA A 97 1.02 -19.29 5.19
C ALA A 97 0.50 -19.43 6.62
N HIS A 98 0.22 -20.67 7.04
CA HIS A 98 -0.23 -20.98 8.41
C HIS A 98 0.86 -20.71 9.46
N GLN A 99 2.08 -21.13 9.17
CA GLN A 99 3.22 -20.94 10.09
C GLN A 99 3.54 -19.45 10.28
N ARG A 100 3.37 -18.63 9.23
CA ARG A 100 3.54 -17.17 9.32
C ARG A 100 2.56 -16.56 10.33
N SER A 101 1.29 -16.93 10.24
CA SER A 101 0.26 -16.43 11.16
C SER A 101 0.57 -16.82 12.60
N GLN A 102 0.97 -18.08 12.84
CA GLN A 102 1.36 -18.54 14.17
C GLN A 102 2.62 -17.81 14.69
N ALA A 103 3.63 -17.62 13.83
CA ALA A 103 4.84 -16.91 14.19
C ALA A 103 4.55 -15.45 14.60
N ASN A 104 3.68 -14.77 13.85
CA ASN A 104 3.32 -13.38 14.14
C ASN A 104 2.59 -13.23 15.48
N ILE A 105 1.69 -14.15 15.80
CA ILE A 105 0.98 -14.16 17.09
C ILE A 105 1.94 -14.49 18.22
N PHE A 106 2.84 -15.47 18.02
CA PHE A 106 3.89 -15.77 18.98
C PHE A 106 4.75 -14.54 19.27
N ASP A 107 5.26 -13.88 18.23
CA ASP A 107 6.12 -12.70 18.36
C ASP A 107 5.41 -11.56 19.09
N LEU A 108 4.11 -11.37 18.85
CA LEU A 108 3.30 -10.36 19.55
C LEU A 108 3.17 -10.68 21.03
N ILE A 109 2.82 -11.92 21.39
CA ILE A 109 2.70 -12.37 22.78
C ILE A 109 4.06 -12.33 23.49
N ASP A 110 5.14 -12.75 22.81
CA ASP A 110 6.49 -12.71 23.39
C ASP A 110 6.96 -11.27 23.63
N SER A 111 6.68 -10.35 22.71
CA SER A 111 7.00 -8.93 22.87
C SER A 111 6.26 -8.31 24.08
N GLU A 112 4.99 -8.64 24.29
CA GLU A 112 4.21 -8.21 25.47
C GLU A 112 4.83 -8.77 26.76
N ASN A 113 5.20 -10.07 26.77
CA ASN A 113 5.84 -10.71 27.91
C ASN A 113 7.24 -10.13 28.21
N VAL A 114 8.00 -9.76 27.18
CA VAL A 114 9.32 -9.10 27.34
C VAL A 114 9.14 -7.74 27.97
N ASP A 115 8.17 -6.96 27.52
CA ASP A 115 7.87 -5.63 28.06
C ASP A 115 7.46 -5.71 29.54
N ALA A 116 6.52 -6.58 29.86
CA ALA A 116 6.10 -6.82 31.24
C ALA A 116 7.27 -7.27 32.16
N ARG A 117 8.18 -8.09 31.64
CA ARG A 117 9.39 -8.52 32.40
C ARG A 117 10.34 -7.36 32.66
N LYS A 118 10.59 -6.48 31.69
CA LYS A 118 11.42 -5.29 31.86
C LYS A 118 10.90 -4.40 32.99
N ILE A 119 9.58 -4.16 33.02
CA ILE A 119 8.91 -3.38 34.05
C ILE A 119 9.09 -4.06 35.43
N ALA A 120 8.86 -5.37 35.52
CA ALA A 120 8.99 -6.12 36.74
C ALA A 120 10.44 -6.16 37.29
N GLU A 121 11.43 -6.29 36.41
CA GLU A 121 12.85 -6.27 36.78
C GLU A 121 13.26 -4.88 37.26
N ALA A 122 12.85 -3.81 36.60
CA ALA A 122 13.10 -2.44 37.04
C ALA A 122 12.48 -2.15 38.40
N ALA A 123 11.25 -2.61 38.63
CA ALA A 123 10.57 -2.49 39.93
C ALA A 123 11.31 -3.26 41.06
N ARG A 124 11.75 -4.49 40.81
CA ARG A 124 12.55 -5.28 41.75
C ARG A 124 13.91 -4.64 42.06
N ALA A 125 14.50 -3.96 41.08
CA ALA A 125 15.74 -3.21 41.27
C ALA A 125 15.54 -1.87 42.01
N GLY A 126 14.31 -1.50 42.34
CA GLY A 126 13.98 -0.24 43.03
C GLY A 126 14.12 1.01 42.12
N ASN A 127 14.27 0.84 40.81
CA ASN A 127 14.42 1.96 39.85
C ASN A 127 13.04 2.47 39.40
N MET A 128 12.35 3.17 40.31
CA MET A 128 10.99 3.66 40.06
C MET A 128 10.93 4.66 38.90
N ALA A 129 11.95 5.49 38.70
CA ALA A 129 11.99 6.43 37.57
C ALA A 129 11.99 5.70 36.22
N TYR A 130 12.68 4.56 36.14
CA TYR A 130 12.71 3.73 34.93
C TYR A 130 11.39 2.96 34.76
N VAL A 131 10.76 2.48 35.85
CA VAL A 131 9.42 1.89 35.83
C VAL A 131 8.41 2.89 35.26
N GLU A 132 8.42 4.15 35.74
CA GLU A 132 7.52 5.19 35.23
C GLU A 132 7.78 5.51 33.75
N ALA A 133 9.04 5.50 33.30
CA ALA A 133 9.37 5.70 31.91
C ALA A 133 8.81 4.58 31.02
N LEU A 134 9.04 3.31 31.39
CA LEU A 134 8.51 2.14 30.69
C LEU A 134 6.97 2.10 30.71
N ALA A 135 6.35 2.44 31.84
CA ALA A 135 4.88 2.44 31.96
C ALA A 135 4.18 3.54 31.14
N ARG A 136 4.92 4.56 30.70
CA ARG A 136 4.42 5.59 29.76
C ARG A 136 4.45 5.13 28.31
N GLU A 137 5.30 4.15 28.00
CA GLU A 137 5.32 3.54 26.67
C GLU A 137 4.13 2.60 26.54
N GLN A 138 3.44 2.66 25.42
CA GLN A 138 2.35 1.73 25.15
C GLN A 138 2.90 0.33 24.90
N SER A 139 2.31 -0.67 25.57
CA SER A 139 2.64 -2.07 25.31
C SER A 139 2.26 -2.50 23.88
N PRO A 140 2.87 -3.57 23.33
CA PRO A 140 2.54 -4.07 22.00
C PRO A 140 1.05 -4.35 21.79
N ILE A 141 0.37 -4.93 22.78
CA ILE A 141 -1.09 -5.17 22.75
C ILE A 141 -1.86 -3.84 22.78
N SER A 142 -1.43 -2.88 23.60
CA SER A 142 -2.05 -1.55 23.64
C SER A 142 -1.94 -0.84 22.31
N LYS A 143 -0.75 -0.85 21.68
CA LYS A 143 -0.54 -0.30 20.32
C LYS A 143 -1.46 -0.96 19.30
N MET A 144 -1.55 -2.31 19.34
CA MET A 144 -2.45 -3.05 18.47
C MET A 144 -3.90 -2.62 18.62
N ASN A 145 -4.39 -2.52 19.85
CA ASN A 145 -5.78 -2.11 20.14
C ASN A 145 -6.06 -0.68 19.69
N ASP A 146 -5.11 0.23 19.82
CA ASP A 146 -5.23 1.58 19.30
C ASP A 146 -5.33 1.61 17.77
N ILE A 147 -4.49 0.82 17.08
CA ILE A 147 -4.52 0.70 15.62
C ILE A 147 -5.86 0.11 15.17
N LEU A 148 -6.35 -0.95 15.82
CA LEU A 148 -7.66 -1.55 15.52
C LEU A 148 -8.78 -0.52 15.65
N ARG A 149 -8.81 0.24 16.75
CA ARG A 149 -9.81 1.27 17.02
C ARG A 149 -9.77 2.40 15.98
N ILE A 150 -8.59 2.94 15.66
CA ILE A 150 -8.41 4.01 14.67
C ILE A 150 -8.83 3.52 13.27
N SER A 151 -8.60 2.24 12.99
CA SER A 151 -8.97 1.59 11.72
C SER A 151 -10.44 1.15 11.65
N ASN A 152 -11.32 1.66 12.53
CA ASN A 152 -12.75 1.34 12.55
C ASN A 152 -13.06 -0.16 12.76
N LEU A 153 -12.20 -0.88 13.46
CA LEU A 153 -12.43 -2.27 13.85
C LEU A 153 -12.95 -2.33 15.29
N HIS A 154 -14.16 -2.88 15.46
CA HIS A 154 -14.90 -2.84 16.72
C HIS A 154 -14.65 -4.07 17.59
N PHE A 155 -13.39 -4.43 17.78
CA PHE A 155 -12.94 -5.44 18.73
C PHE A 155 -11.56 -5.05 19.28
N GLN A 156 -11.21 -5.61 20.40
CA GLN A 156 -9.91 -5.51 21.03
C GLN A 156 -9.31 -6.91 21.18
N VAL A 157 -8.03 -6.99 21.43
CA VAL A 157 -7.36 -8.23 21.77
C VAL A 157 -6.68 -8.13 23.13
N ASP A 158 -6.54 -9.27 23.79
CA ASP A 158 -5.81 -9.41 25.05
C ASP A 158 -5.13 -10.78 25.08
N VAL A 159 -4.18 -10.94 25.99
CA VAL A 159 -3.50 -12.21 26.24
C VAL A 159 -4.07 -12.83 27.51
N ASP A 160 -4.67 -14.01 27.38
CA ASP A 160 -5.21 -14.75 28.53
C ASP A 160 -4.11 -15.37 29.38
N GLN A 161 -4.50 -15.95 30.56
CA GLN A 161 -3.58 -16.62 31.49
C GLN A 161 -2.87 -17.83 30.84
N GLY A 162 -3.39 -18.38 29.73
CA GLY A 162 -2.80 -19.47 28.97
C GLY A 162 -1.87 -19.03 27.87
N SER A 163 -1.47 -17.75 27.83
CA SER A 163 -0.68 -17.13 26.72
C SER A 163 -1.34 -17.31 25.37
N LYS A 164 -2.69 -17.22 25.32
CA LYS A 164 -3.48 -17.22 24.09
C LYS A 164 -3.93 -15.81 23.77
N LEU A 165 -3.90 -15.45 22.51
CA LEU A 165 -4.50 -14.19 22.05
C LEU A 165 -6.00 -14.39 21.89
N ILE A 166 -6.79 -13.62 22.65
CA ILE A 166 -8.25 -13.64 22.63
C ILE A 166 -8.81 -12.33 22.08
N ALA A 167 -9.97 -12.40 21.48
CA ALA A 167 -10.71 -11.24 21.02
C ALA A 167 -11.80 -10.85 22.02
N ILE A 168 -11.97 -9.55 22.22
CA ILE A 168 -12.95 -8.95 23.14
C ILE A 168 -13.81 -7.97 22.37
N ARG A 169 -15.12 -8.12 22.45
CA ARG A 169 -16.09 -7.19 21.86
C ARG A 169 -17.07 -6.75 22.95
N GLU A 170 -17.45 -5.50 22.92
CA GLU A 170 -18.40 -4.93 23.89
C GLU A 170 -19.69 -5.75 23.93
N GLY A 171 -20.14 -6.11 25.14
CA GLY A 171 -21.32 -6.93 25.36
C GLY A 171 -21.16 -8.43 25.06
N CYS A 172 -19.99 -8.91 24.68
CA CYS A 172 -19.71 -10.32 24.42
C CYS A 172 -18.71 -10.91 25.41
N GLN A 173 -18.78 -12.23 25.63
CA GLN A 173 -17.69 -12.94 26.34
C GLN A 173 -16.45 -12.97 25.41
N PRO A 174 -15.24 -12.96 25.99
CA PRO A 174 -14.03 -13.17 25.23
C PRO A 174 -14.10 -14.45 24.39
N TYR A 175 -13.61 -14.38 23.14
CA TYR A 175 -13.68 -15.48 22.20
C TYR A 175 -12.37 -15.63 21.42
N SER A 176 -12.25 -16.72 20.70
CA SER A 176 -11.07 -17.04 19.91
C SER A 176 -10.86 -16.07 18.74
N ILE A 177 -9.61 -15.61 18.53
CA ILE A 177 -9.24 -14.83 17.34
C ILE A 177 -9.52 -15.58 16.02
N ALA A 178 -9.60 -16.92 16.06
CA ALA A 178 -9.99 -17.73 14.91
C ALA A 178 -11.46 -17.50 14.48
N GLN A 179 -12.30 -16.98 15.35
CA GLN A 179 -13.72 -16.68 15.10
C GLN A 179 -13.92 -15.26 14.51
N LEU A 180 -12.88 -14.45 14.42
CA LEU A 180 -12.92 -13.17 13.72
C LEU A 180 -13.27 -13.39 12.24
N SER A 181 -13.92 -12.41 11.62
CA SER A 181 -14.14 -12.41 10.18
C SER A 181 -12.81 -12.38 9.41
N ASP A 182 -12.82 -12.76 8.14
CA ASP A 182 -11.61 -12.79 7.32
C ASP A 182 -10.91 -11.41 7.25
N GLY A 183 -11.70 -10.33 7.15
CA GLY A 183 -11.16 -8.96 7.17
C GLY A 183 -10.54 -8.61 8.52
N GLU A 184 -11.22 -8.89 9.63
CA GLU A 184 -10.71 -8.64 10.98
C GLU A 184 -9.41 -9.42 11.26
N ARG A 185 -9.36 -10.70 10.85
CA ARG A 185 -8.14 -11.52 10.96
C ARG A 185 -7.01 -10.97 10.11
N ASN A 186 -7.32 -10.55 8.88
CA ASN A 186 -6.33 -9.96 7.99
C ASN A 186 -5.72 -8.70 8.59
N ALA A 187 -6.55 -7.77 9.07
CA ALA A 187 -6.08 -6.57 9.75
C ALA A 187 -5.22 -6.90 10.98
N LEU A 188 -5.70 -7.80 11.85
CA LEU A 188 -4.95 -8.26 13.01
C LEU A 188 -3.56 -8.78 12.65
N LEU A 189 -3.47 -9.64 11.63
CA LEU A 189 -2.21 -10.24 11.19
C LEU A 189 -1.28 -9.22 10.51
N ILE A 190 -1.80 -8.27 9.74
CA ILE A 190 -1.01 -7.17 9.20
C ILE A 190 -0.40 -6.35 10.35
N ILE A 191 -1.22 -5.95 11.33
CA ILE A 191 -0.76 -5.17 12.49
C ILE A 191 0.31 -5.93 13.26
N ALA A 192 0.07 -7.22 13.58
CA ALA A 192 1.03 -8.06 14.30
C ALA A 192 2.37 -8.16 13.55
N ASN A 193 2.33 -8.41 12.24
CA ASN A 193 3.52 -8.47 11.40
C ASN A 193 4.33 -7.17 11.42
N VAL A 194 3.65 -6.03 11.32
CA VAL A 194 4.31 -4.73 11.27
C VAL A 194 4.86 -4.33 12.64
N LEU A 195 4.09 -4.51 13.71
CA LEU A 195 4.53 -4.17 15.07
C LEU A 195 5.71 -5.01 15.55
N THR A 196 5.78 -6.29 15.13
CA THR A 196 6.85 -7.22 15.53
C THR A 196 8.03 -7.26 14.55
N ALA A 197 7.98 -6.49 13.46
CA ALA A 197 9.12 -6.37 12.54
C ALA A 197 10.33 -5.75 13.26
N PRO A 198 11.57 -6.22 13.01
CA PRO A 198 12.76 -5.56 13.53
C PRO A 198 12.83 -4.08 13.12
N GLU A 199 13.55 -3.29 13.90
CA GLU A 199 13.83 -1.91 13.54
C GLU A 199 14.56 -1.81 12.21
N ASN A 200 14.36 -0.70 11.49
CA ASN A 200 15.02 -0.45 10.20
C ASN A 200 14.73 -1.53 9.15
N THR A 201 13.49 -2.00 9.11
CA THR A 201 13.02 -3.01 8.14
C THR A 201 12.27 -2.36 6.98
N LEU A 202 12.48 -2.87 5.77
CA LEU A 202 11.63 -2.60 4.62
C LEU A 202 10.39 -3.51 4.67
N ILE A 203 9.23 -2.93 4.86
CA ILE A 203 7.96 -3.64 4.91
C ILE A 203 7.32 -3.61 3.53
N LEU A 204 7.12 -4.80 2.95
CA LEU A 204 6.47 -4.99 1.67
C LEU A 204 5.06 -5.53 1.89
N LEU A 205 4.05 -4.70 1.65
CA LEU A 205 2.64 -5.01 1.86
C LEU A 205 1.97 -5.29 0.50
N ASP A 206 1.56 -6.54 0.26
CA ASP A 206 1.03 -6.96 -1.04
C ASP A 206 -0.51 -7.03 -0.99
N GLU A 207 -1.18 -6.08 -1.66
CA GLU A 207 -2.64 -5.91 -1.77
C GLU A 207 -3.36 -5.95 -0.40
N PRO A 208 -3.04 -5.03 0.55
CA PRO A 208 -3.64 -5.03 1.89
C PRO A 208 -5.15 -4.78 1.86
N GLU A 209 -5.66 -4.12 0.82
CA GLU A 209 -7.09 -3.87 0.61
C GLU A 209 -7.90 -5.14 0.33
N ARG A 210 -7.26 -6.25 0.04
CA ARG A 210 -7.95 -7.51 -0.22
C ARG A 210 -8.60 -8.01 1.07
N HIS A 211 -9.92 -8.20 1.05
CA HIS A 211 -10.77 -8.50 2.21
C HIS A 211 -10.95 -7.36 3.23
N LEU A 212 -10.41 -6.17 2.97
CA LEU A 212 -10.62 -5.00 3.80
C LEU A 212 -11.31 -3.89 3.00
N HIS A 213 -12.30 -3.25 3.61
CA HIS A 213 -12.90 -2.07 3.02
C HIS A 213 -11.92 -0.88 3.11
N ARG A 214 -11.98 0.05 2.16
CA ARG A 214 -11.10 1.24 2.15
C ARG A 214 -11.13 2.02 3.46
N SER A 215 -12.30 2.15 4.09
CA SER A 215 -12.45 2.82 5.40
C SER A 215 -11.67 2.16 6.54
N ILE A 216 -11.15 0.95 6.33
CA ILE A 216 -10.30 0.22 7.27
C ILE A 216 -8.84 0.31 6.82
N VAL A 217 -8.55 -0.01 5.56
CA VAL A 217 -7.16 -0.12 5.10
C VAL A 217 -6.43 1.22 5.05
N SER A 218 -7.11 2.31 4.71
CA SER A 218 -6.50 3.64 4.64
C SER A 218 -6.00 4.12 6.01
N PRO A 219 -6.85 4.22 7.07
CA PRO A 219 -6.38 4.59 8.40
C PRO A 219 -5.42 3.56 9.00
N LEU A 220 -5.54 2.27 8.65
CA LEU A 220 -4.62 1.22 9.07
C LEU A 220 -3.19 1.52 8.60
N ILE A 221 -3.00 1.81 7.32
CA ILE A 221 -1.67 2.10 6.76
C ILE A 221 -1.10 3.37 7.37
N SER A 222 -1.87 4.47 7.45
CA SER A 222 -1.42 5.73 8.04
C SER A 222 -0.97 5.54 9.50
N THR A 223 -1.75 4.80 10.27
CA THR A 223 -1.43 4.56 11.69
C THR A 223 -0.20 3.67 11.84
N LEU A 224 -0.05 2.64 11.01
CA LEU A 224 1.14 1.77 11.03
C LEU A 224 2.41 2.55 10.68
N LEU A 225 2.37 3.47 9.73
CA LEU A 225 3.48 4.37 9.43
C LEU A 225 3.89 5.21 10.63
N THR A 226 2.92 5.78 11.34
CA THR A 226 3.17 6.59 12.55
C THR A 226 3.79 5.78 13.67
N TYR A 227 3.36 4.53 13.88
CA TYR A 227 3.93 3.65 14.90
C TYR A 227 5.31 3.07 14.53
N ARG A 228 5.66 3.06 13.23
CA ARG A 228 6.88 2.45 12.70
C ARG A 228 7.62 3.38 11.75
N GLU A 229 7.86 4.62 12.20
CA GLU A 229 8.70 5.61 11.49
C GLU A 229 10.15 5.13 11.29
N ASP A 230 10.58 4.13 12.06
CA ASP A 230 11.86 3.44 11.89
C ASP A 230 11.90 2.54 10.65
N CYS A 231 10.75 2.16 10.08
CA CYS A 231 10.61 1.29 8.92
C CYS A 231 10.29 2.10 7.65
N ALA A 232 10.56 1.49 6.48
CA ALA A 232 10.09 1.98 5.19
C ALA A 232 8.99 1.05 4.66
N PHE A 233 8.03 1.58 3.90
CA PHE A 233 6.90 0.80 3.40
C PHE A 233 6.81 0.85 1.89
N VAL A 234 6.63 -0.32 1.26
CA VAL A 234 6.20 -0.44 -0.14
C VAL A 234 4.87 -1.19 -0.16
N VAL A 235 3.83 -0.55 -0.66
CA VAL A 235 2.48 -1.11 -0.68
C VAL A 235 2.05 -1.33 -2.12
N SER A 236 1.81 -2.59 -2.51
CA SER A 236 1.20 -2.86 -3.81
C SER A 236 -0.32 -2.76 -3.71
N THR A 237 -0.94 -2.12 -4.68
CA THR A 237 -2.40 -1.96 -4.71
C THR A 237 -2.91 -1.87 -6.15
N HIS A 238 -4.17 -2.24 -6.34
CA HIS A 238 -4.92 -1.94 -7.55
C HIS A 238 -5.92 -0.79 -7.33
N ASP A 239 -6.10 -0.33 -6.09
CA ASP A 239 -6.91 0.83 -5.74
C ASP A 239 -6.11 2.12 -5.94
N ILE A 240 -6.47 2.85 -7.00
CA ILE A 240 -5.82 4.11 -7.36
C ILE A 240 -6.07 5.23 -6.36
N THR A 241 -7.07 5.08 -5.50
CA THR A 241 -7.45 6.11 -4.53
C THR A 241 -6.72 5.94 -3.19
N LEU A 242 -6.18 4.75 -2.91
CA LEU A 242 -5.49 4.47 -1.65
C LEU A 242 -4.22 5.32 -1.44
N PRO A 243 -3.36 5.57 -2.44
CA PRO A 243 -2.24 6.49 -2.31
C PRO A 243 -2.66 7.92 -1.99
N HIS A 244 -3.79 8.37 -2.55
CA HIS A 244 -4.31 9.72 -2.33
C HIS A 244 -4.77 9.97 -0.88
N ASP A 245 -5.13 8.90 -0.15
CA ASP A 245 -5.51 9.00 1.26
C ASP A 245 -4.29 9.19 2.19
N GLN A 246 -3.08 9.09 1.68
CA GLN A 246 -1.85 9.13 2.47
C GLN A 246 -1.10 10.45 2.24
N GLU A 247 -0.68 11.08 3.32
CA GLU A 247 0.20 12.24 3.26
C GLU A 247 1.61 11.83 2.82
N LYS A 248 2.27 12.66 2.01
CA LYS A 248 3.69 12.55 1.63
C LYS A 248 4.08 11.17 1.10
N CYS A 249 3.31 10.63 0.18
CA CYS A 249 3.62 9.35 -0.45
C CYS A 249 4.07 9.49 -1.89
N GLY A 250 5.01 8.62 -2.29
CA GLY A 250 5.37 8.40 -3.68
C GLY A 250 4.54 7.28 -4.33
N ALA A 251 4.49 7.24 -5.65
CA ALA A 251 3.91 6.13 -6.38
C ALA A 251 4.79 5.64 -7.52
N LEU A 252 4.84 4.32 -7.67
CA LEU A 252 5.39 3.64 -8.83
C LEU A 252 4.23 3.04 -9.63
N LEU A 253 3.95 3.62 -10.79
CA LEU A 253 2.84 3.23 -11.63
C LEU A 253 3.28 2.15 -12.60
N LEU A 254 2.78 0.94 -12.41
CA LEU A 254 3.09 -0.21 -13.25
C LEU A 254 2.04 -0.35 -14.35
N ARG A 255 2.45 -0.19 -15.61
CA ARG A 255 1.57 -0.22 -16.77
C ARG A 255 1.61 -1.55 -17.50
N GLU A 256 2.81 -2.04 -17.76
CA GLU A 256 3.04 -3.29 -18.50
C GLU A 256 4.20 -4.06 -17.90
N TYR A 257 4.14 -5.36 -18.03
CA TYR A 257 5.19 -6.28 -17.63
C TYR A 257 5.49 -7.28 -18.74
N SER A 258 6.75 -7.45 -19.06
CA SER A 258 7.23 -8.50 -19.97
C SER A 258 8.01 -9.57 -19.19
N HIS A 259 7.76 -10.82 -19.55
CA HIS A 259 8.44 -11.98 -18.95
C HIS A 259 9.82 -12.25 -19.56
N GLN A 260 9.99 -12.01 -20.86
CA GLN A 260 11.19 -12.35 -21.63
C GLN A 260 11.48 -11.31 -22.71
N PRO A 261 12.49 -10.45 -22.52
CA PRO A 261 13.25 -10.25 -21.28
C PRO A 261 12.38 -9.65 -20.17
N ARG A 262 12.73 -9.91 -18.91
CA ARG A 262 11.99 -9.38 -17.77
C ARG A 262 12.22 -7.87 -17.65
N HIS A 263 11.15 -7.08 -17.85
CA HIS A 263 11.18 -5.64 -17.69
C HIS A 263 9.77 -5.08 -17.41
N TRP A 264 9.72 -3.86 -16.89
CA TRP A 264 8.50 -3.12 -16.60
C TRP A 264 8.43 -1.82 -17.40
N SER A 265 7.24 -1.46 -17.85
CA SER A 265 6.89 -0.09 -18.16
C SER A 265 6.35 0.52 -16.88
N ALA A 266 7.20 1.27 -16.21
CA ALA A 266 6.89 1.81 -14.89
C ALA A 266 7.34 3.27 -14.79
N ASP A 267 6.56 4.03 -14.03
CA ASP A 267 6.72 5.47 -13.95
C ASP A 267 6.65 5.91 -12.49
N HIS A 268 7.63 6.69 -12.03
CA HIS A 268 7.74 7.12 -10.65
C HIS A 268 7.20 8.55 -10.47
N VAL A 269 6.30 8.72 -9.52
CA VAL A 269 5.80 10.02 -9.03
C VAL A 269 6.34 10.19 -7.62
N GLU A 270 7.14 11.23 -7.37
CA GLU A 270 7.81 11.42 -6.10
C GLU A 270 6.85 11.79 -4.98
N ASN A 271 5.89 12.68 -5.26
CA ASN A 271 4.91 13.13 -4.28
C ASN A 271 3.53 13.30 -4.94
N ILE A 272 2.56 12.53 -4.47
CA ILE A 272 1.17 12.59 -4.97
C ILE A 272 0.42 13.75 -4.33
N GLU A 273 0.74 14.14 -3.09
CA GLU A 273 0.08 15.22 -2.35
C GLU A 273 0.19 16.60 -3.06
N GLU A 274 1.29 16.82 -3.80
CA GLU A 274 1.51 18.07 -4.55
C GLU A 274 0.64 18.19 -5.81
N MET A 275 -0.10 17.12 -6.15
CA MET A 275 -0.99 17.09 -7.30
C MET A 275 -2.43 17.43 -6.88
N ASP A 276 -3.14 18.17 -7.73
CA ASP A 276 -4.60 18.32 -7.61
C ASP A 276 -5.28 16.93 -7.59
N GLU A 277 -6.31 16.75 -6.77
CA GLU A 277 -6.98 15.45 -6.56
C GLU A 277 -7.43 14.81 -7.88
N ASP A 278 -8.10 15.58 -8.74
CA ASP A 278 -8.57 15.09 -10.05
C ASP A 278 -7.38 14.68 -10.94
N ILE A 279 -6.27 15.42 -10.86
CA ILE A 279 -5.05 15.15 -11.60
C ILE A 279 -4.38 13.89 -11.06
N ALA A 280 -4.23 13.76 -9.73
CA ALA A 280 -3.64 12.59 -9.10
C ALA A 280 -4.40 11.31 -9.47
N LEU A 281 -5.73 11.31 -9.37
CA LEU A 281 -6.58 10.20 -9.76
C LEU A 281 -6.50 9.89 -11.26
N ALA A 282 -6.42 10.93 -12.12
CA ALA A 282 -6.25 10.74 -13.56
C ALA A 282 -4.89 10.11 -13.88
N VAL A 283 -3.82 10.56 -13.21
CA VAL A 283 -2.46 10.02 -13.36
C VAL A 283 -2.41 8.55 -12.91
N LEU A 284 -2.87 8.27 -11.70
CA LEU A 284 -2.82 6.93 -11.10
C LEU A 284 -3.67 5.91 -11.88
N GLY A 285 -4.83 6.32 -12.40
CA GLY A 285 -5.78 5.45 -13.09
C GLY A 285 -5.58 5.33 -14.59
N SER A 286 -4.53 5.94 -15.17
CA SER A 286 -4.47 6.15 -16.61
C SER A 286 -3.32 5.45 -17.31
N ARG A 287 -3.49 5.20 -18.60
CA ARG A 287 -2.41 4.87 -19.53
C ARG A 287 -1.57 6.13 -19.80
N ARG A 288 -0.39 5.96 -20.41
CA ARG A 288 0.57 7.04 -20.68
C ARG A 288 -0.03 8.28 -21.41
N ALA A 289 -1.05 8.09 -22.22
CA ALA A 289 -1.75 9.18 -22.88
C ALA A 289 -3.21 9.20 -22.45
N ILE A 290 -3.65 10.35 -21.94
CA ILE A 290 -5.03 10.57 -21.51
C ILE A 290 -5.68 11.54 -22.50
N LEU A 291 -6.90 11.24 -22.88
CA LEU A 291 -7.76 12.14 -23.64
C LEU A 291 -8.96 12.50 -22.77
N PHE A 292 -9.00 13.75 -22.36
CA PHE A 292 -10.15 14.32 -21.65
C PHE A 292 -11.17 14.80 -22.67
N VAL A 293 -12.42 14.47 -22.44
CA VAL A 293 -13.53 14.84 -23.34
C VAL A 293 -14.64 15.49 -22.53
N GLU A 294 -15.34 16.41 -23.14
CA GLU A 294 -16.52 17.02 -22.57
C GLU A 294 -17.64 16.00 -22.47
N GLY A 295 -18.48 16.09 -21.41
CA GLY A 295 -19.61 15.20 -21.22
C GLY A 295 -19.53 14.34 -19.95
N ARG A 296 -20.40 13.34 -19.89
CA ARG A 296 -20.56 12.43 -18.73
C ARG A 296 -20.23 11.00 -19.11
N SER A 297 -20.05 10.16 -18.11
CA SER A 297 -19.76 8.72 -18.29
C SER A 297 -20.85 7.97 -19.08
N SER A 298 -22.04 8.53 -19.18
CA SER A 298 -23.18 7.99 -19.95
C SER A 298 -23.27 8.55 -21.38
N SER A 299 -22.40 9.46 -21.80
CA SER A 299 -22.41 10.03 -23.15
C SER A 299 -22.04 8.98 -24.20
N LEU A 300 -22.73 9.03 -25.35
CA LEU A 300 -22.43 8.18 -26.52
C LEU A 300 -21.03 8.52 -27.08
N ASP A 301 -20.64 9.77 -27.01
CA ASP A 301 -19.33 10.25 -27.48
C ASP A 301 -18.16 9.57 -26.77
N LEU A 302 -18.31 9.24 -25.48
CA LEU A 302 -17.31 8.49 -24.74
C LEU A 302 -17.04 7.12 -25.41
N GLN A 303 -18.08 6.41 -25.83
CA GLN A 303 -17.95 5.12 -26.51
C GLN A 303 -17.28 5.29 -27.89
N LEU A 304 -17.63 6.34 -28.60
CA LEU A 304 -17.03 6.67 -29.89
C LEU A 304 -15.52 6.95 -29.74
N TYR A 305 -15.13 7.80 -28.79
CA TYR A 305 -13.71 8.10 -28.53
C TYR A 305 -12.92 6.89 -28.04
N GLN A 306 -13.52 5.99 -27.27
CA GLN A 306 -12.89 4.72 -26.86
C GLN A 306 -12.58 3.81 -28.06
N ILE A 307 -13.44 3.81 -29.08
CA ILE A 307 -13.24 3.07 -30.34
C ILE A 307 -12.18 3.74 -31.20
N LEU A 308 -12.22 5.07 -31.32
CA LEU A 308 -11.29 5.83 -32.15
C LEU A 308 -9.86 5.86 -31.59
N TYR A 309 -9.72 5.86 -30.27
CA TYR A 309 -8.44 5.96 -29.58
C TYR A 309 -8.19 4.80 -28.59
N PRO A 310 -8.11 3.54 -29.07
CA PRO A 310 -8.04 2.36 -28.20
C PRO A 310 -6.78 2.29 -27.32
N THR A 311 -5.74 3.05 -27.69
CA THR A 311 -4.47 3.10 -26.93
C THR A 311 -4.43 4.20 -25.87
N LYS A 312 -5.44 5.07 -25.82
CA LYS A 312 -5.52 6.18 -24.86
C LYS A 312 -6.54 5.89 -23.76
N SER A 313 -6.31 6.46 -22.59
CA SER A 313 -7.34 6.50 -21.52
C SER A 313 -8.29 7.65 -21.82
N ILE A 314 -9.57 7.36 -22.04
CA ILE A 314 -10.58 8.39 -22.27
C ILE A 314 -11.27 8.71 -20.95
N LYS A 315 -11.27 9.99 -20.57
CA LYS A 315 -11.89 10.48 -19.31
C LYS A 315 -12.89 11.57 -19.61
N PRO A 316 -14.19 11.38 -19.35
CA PRO A 316 -15.18 12.42 -19.49
C PRO A 316 -15.08 13.40 -18.31
N LEU A 317 -15.13 14.70 -18.61
CA LEU A 317 -15.27 15.78 -17.65
C LEU A 317 -16.51 16.58 -18.00
N GLY A 318 -17.21 17.09 -16.98
CA GLY A 318 -18.56 17.65 -17.12
C GLY A 318 -18.66 18.83 -18.06
N SER A 319 -17.62 19.67 -18.15
CA SER A 319 -17.63 20.90 -18.95
C SER A 319 -16.29 21.15 -19.65
N CYS A 320 -16.32 22.00 -20.70
CA CYS A 320 -15.11 22.46 -21.37
C CYS A 320 -14.11 23.13 -20.41
N VAL A 321 -14.60 23.88 -19.41
CA VAL A 321 -13.78 24.54 -18.39
C VAL A 321 -13.01 23.51 -17.53
N ASP A 322 -13.67 22.41 -17.18
CA ASP A 322 -13.02 21.33 -16.43
C ASP A 322 -11.95 20.65 -17.26
N VAL A 323 -12.20 20.42 -18.57
CA VAL A 323 -11.21 19.85 -19.50
C VAL A 323 -10.01 20.78 -19.61
N GLU A 324 -10.23 22.09 -19.80
CA GLU A 324 -9.15 23.08 -19.89
C GLU A 324 -8.32 23.13 -18.60
N ARG A 325 -8.96 23.18 -17.43
CA ARG A 325 -8.30 23.20 -16.13
C ARG A 325 -7.43 21.96 -15.91
N VAL A 326 -7.97 20.78 -16.13
CA VAL A 326 -7.28 19.51 -15.87
C VAL A 326 -6.14 19.28 -16.84
N VAL A 327 -6.36 19.51 -18.15
CA VAL A 327 -5.31 19.34 -19.17
C VAL A 327 -4.15 20.31 -18.92
N SER A 328 -4.47 21.59 -18.64
CA SER A 328 -3.45 22.59 -18.35
C SER A 328 -2.68 22.27 -17.08
N GLY A 329 -3.37 21.79 -16.01
CA GLY A 329 -2.76 21.38 -14.76
C GLY A 329 -1.79 20.22 -14.93
N ILE A 330 -2.19 19.17 -15.64
CA ILE A 330 -1.32 18.02 -15.94
C ILE A 330 -0.09 18.47 -16.73
N ARG A 331 -0.27 19.28 -17.77
CA ARG A 331 0.84 19.78 -18.58
C ARG A 331 1.77 20.72 -17.83
N ALA A 332 1.25 21.54 -16.94
CA ALA A 332 2.07 22.41 -16.09
C ALA A 332 2.95 21.62 -15.11
N SER A 333 2.55 20.38 -14.77
CA SER A 333 3.28 19.49 -13.87
C SER A 333 4.05 18.37 -14.60
N GLU A 334 4.29 18.48 -15.91
CA GLU A 334 5.02 17.49 -16.73
C GLU A 334 6.41 17.13 -16.19
N HIS A 335 7.03 17.98 -15.40
CA HIS A 335 8.29 17.69 -14.72
C HIS A 335 8.16 16.65 -13.58
N ASN A 336 6.95 16.43 -13.06
CA ASN A 336 6.66 15.46 -11.98
C ASN A 336 6.10 14.13 -12.50
N HIS A 337 5.73 14.06 -13.79
CA HIS A 337 5.17 12.84 -14.41
C HIS A 337 5.39 12.88 -15.94
N TRP A 338 5.19 11.75 -16.63
CA TRP A 338 5.36 11.60 -18.10
C TRP A 338 4.02 11.44 -18.83
N ILE A 339 2.91 11.75 -18.22
CA ILE A 339 1.59 11.62 -18.83
C ILE A 339 1.41 12.74 -19.86
N SER A 340 1.04 12.33 -21.07
CA SER A 340 0.62 13.26 -22.10
C SER A 340 -0.89 13.47 -22.00
N ALA A 341 -1.31 14.63 -21.56
CA ALA A 341 -2.72 15.01 -21.48
C ALA A 341 -3.16 15.76 -22.73
N PHE A 342 -4.33 15.38 -23.25
CA PHE A 342 -4.99 16.04 -24.36
C PHE A 342 -6.45 16.29 -24.01
N GLY A 343 -7.05 17.32 -24.59
CA GLY A 343 -8.47 17.64 -24.44
C GLY A 343 -9.19 17.68 -25.78
N ILE A 344 -10.43 17.25 -25.78
CA ILE A 344 -11.40 17.54 -26.88
C ILE A 344 -12.59 18.24 -26.24
N ILE A 345 -12.93 19.41 -26.77
CA ILE A 345 -14.05 20.23 -26.33
C ILE A 345 -14.84 20.73 -27.53
N ASP A 346 -16.08 21.11 -27.32
CA ASP A 346 -16.85 21.79 -28.34
C ASP A 346 -16.32 23.23 -28.57
N ARG A 347 -16.26 23.69 -29.82
CA ARG A 347 -15.76 25.02 -30.14
C ARG A 347 -16.64 26.15 -29.58
N ASP A 348 -17.93 25.91 -29.48
CA ASP A 348 -18.92 26.91 -29.08
C ASP A 348 -18.76 28.25 -29.84
N ASN A 349 -18.70 29.36 -29.09
CA ASN A 349 -18.52 30.72 -29.64
C ASN A 349 -17.07 31.22 -29.63
N ARG A 350 -16.07 30.33 -29.54
CA ARG A 350 -14.64 30.69 -29.45
C ARG A 350 -14.13 31.24 -30.78
N THR A 351 -13.31 32.25 -30.66
CA THR A 351 -12.61 32.84 -31.83
C THR A 351 -11.49 31.91 -32.32
N ASP A 352 -11.03 32.12 -33.55
CA ASP A 352 -9.90 31.35 -34.10
C ASP A 352 -8.63 31.51 -33.27
N GLU A 353 -8.35 32.71 -32.75
CA GLU A 353 -7.20 32.98 -31.86
C GLU A 353 -7.30 32.22 -30.53
N GLU A 354 -8.50 32.10 -29.98
CA GLU A 354 -8.71 31.29 -28.75
C GLU A 354 -8.55 29.80 -29.04
N CYS A 355 -9.01 29.31 -30.17
CA CYS A 355 -8.83 27.94 -30.61
C CYS A 355 -7.36 27.57 -30.82
N GLU A 356 -6.59 28.44 -31.50
CA GLU A 356 -5.15 28.25 -31.69
C GLU A 356 -4.41 28.17 -30.33
N ARG A 357 -4.74 29.04 -29.39
CA ARG A 357 -4.16 29.05 -28.06
C ARG A 357 -4.45 27.74 -27.27
N LEU A 358 -5.67 27.21 -27.38
CA LEU A 358 -6.04 25.94 -26.77
C LEU A 358 -5.27 24.77 -27.40
N GLN A 359 -5.05 24.79 -28.71
CA GLN A 359 -4.28 23.76 -29.41
C GLN A 359 -2.81 23.73 -28.97
N GLU A 360 -2.19 24.87 -28.65
CA GLU A 360 -0.85 24.92 -28.06
C GLU A 360 -0.78 24.18 -26.72
N TYR A 361 -1.88 24.21 -25.93
CA TYR A 361 -2.02 23.46 -24.70
C TYR A 361 -2.54 22.02 -24.90
N GLY A 362 -2.64 21.54 -26.18
CA GLY A 362 -3.09 20.19 -26.50
C GLY A 362 -4.59 19.96 -26.33
N ILE A 363 -5.38 21.02 -26.37
CA ILE A 363 -6.84 20.97 -26.32
C ILE A 363 -7.36 21.27 -27.73
N ILE A 364 -8.15 20.37 -28.28
CA ILE A 364 -8.66 20.44 -29.65
C ILE A 364 -10.13 20.84 -29.60
N PRO A 365 -10.47 22.08 -29.99
CA PRO A 365 -11.86 22.49 -30.15
C PRO A 365 -12.42 21.86 -31.43
N LEU A 366 -13.59 21.21 -31.34
CA LEU A 366 -14.28 20.64 -32.50
C LEU A 366 -15.16 21.71 -33.18
N GLU A 367 -15.15 21.76 -34.50
CA GLU A 367 -15.95 22.74 -35.26
C GLU A 367 -17.47 22.46 -35.23
N GLN A 368 -17.85 21.23 -34.88
CA GLN A 368 -19.25 20.82 -34.78
C GLN A 368 -19.51 20.23 -33.39
N TYR A 369 -20.74 20.42 -32.89
CA TYR A 369 -21.17 19.82 -31.62
C TYR A 369 -21.08 18.29 -31.67
N SER A 370 -20.48 17.72 -30.66
CA SER A 370 -20.41 16.28 -30.49
C SER A 370 -21.70 15.70 -29.93
#